data_0ccdceef284a7b4c0acd057c89688dbf
#
_entry.id   0ccdceef284a7b4c0acd057c89688dbf
#
_cell.length_a   1.000
_cell.length_b   1.000
_cell.length_c   1.000
_cell.angle_alpha   90.00
_cell.angle_beta   90.00
_cell.angle_gamma   90.00
#
_symmetry.space_group_name_H-M   'P 1'
#
loop_
_entity.id
_entity.type
_entity.pdbx_description
1 polymer ?
#
loop_
_entity_poly.entity_id
_entity_poly.type
_entity_poly.pdbx_seq_one_letter_code
_entity_poly.pdbx_strand_id
1 'polypeptide(L)'
;SGRTSNEAAFLYQLFVRQFGTNNLPDCSNMCHESSGSALSETIAIGKGTVTLADFDLAEAIFVIGQNPGTNHPRMLSALEQAKRNGCKLVHINPLPEAGMTRFKHPQHLLGLLGSGTALADLFLQVRINGDVALLKGISKAVLSSGALDRDFIDRYTIGFAQFVSSLNEVSWSDVVEQSGVSQTEIESAA
;
A
#
# COMPACT_ATOMS: atom_id res chain seq x y z
N SER A 1 17.15 -9.24 -8.82
CA SER A 1 16.11 -8.50 -9.55
C SER A 1 15.23 -9.44 -10.36
N GLY A 2 13.92 -9.35 -10.26
CA GLY A 2 12.98 -10.18 -11.01
C GLY A 2 12.98 -9.95 -12.53
N ARG A 3 13.82 -9.03 -13.01
CA ARG A 3 13.98 -8.72 -14.45
C ARG A 3 15.37 -9.02 -14.97
N THR A 4 16.22 -9.67 -14.16
CA THR A 4 17.57 -10.10 -14.57
C THR A 4 17.48 -11.44 -15.28
N SER A 5 18.20 -11.62 -16.40
CA SER A 5 18.27 -12.94 -17.04
C SER A 5 19.02 -13.94 -16.19
N ASN A 6 18.76 -15.22 -16.39
CA ASN A 6 19.43 -16.30 -15.63
C ASN A 6 20.95 -16.27 -15.84
N GLU A 7 21.40 -15.95 -17.06
CA GLU A 7 22.83 -15.86 -17.40
C GLU A 7 23.49 -14.72 -16.64
N ALA A 8 22.85 -13.55 -16.57
CA ALA A 8 23.37 -12.40 -15.81
C ALA A 8 23.39 -12.69 -14.30
N ALA A 9 22.37 -13.37 -13.77
CA ALA A 9 22.35 -13.80 -12.37
C ALA A 9 23.47 -14.80 -12.05
N PHE A 10 23.72 -15.75 -12.94
CA PHE A 10 24.82 -16.71 -12.81
C PHE A 10 26.20 -16.04 -12.83
N LEU A 11 26.42 -15.15 -13.79
CA LEU A 11 27.68 -14.39 -13.88
C LEU A 11 27.89 -13.51 -12.64
N TYR A 12 26.85 -12.87 -12.14
CA TYR A 12 26.91 -12.08 -10.92
C TYR A 12 27.26 -12.95 -9.71
N GLN A 13 26.67 -14.15 -9.61
CA GLN A 13 27.03 -15.09 -8.55
C GLN A 13 28.51 -15.53 -8.61
N LEU A 14 29.02 -15.81 -9.81
CA LEU A 14 30.45 -16.14 -9.99
C LEU A 14 31.34 -14.96 -9.58
N PHE A 15 31.00 -13.76 -9.99
CA PHE A 15 31.69 -12.53 -9.63
C PHE A 15 31.77 -12.34 -8.11
N VAL A 16 30.65 -12.46 -7.41
CA VAL A 16 30.57 -12.31 -5.95
C VAL A 16 31.39 -13.37 -5.24
N ARG A 17 31.37 -14.61 -5.72
CA ARG A 17 32.22 -15.71 -5.18
C ARG A 17 33.71 -15.46 -5.37
N GLN A 18 34.13 -14.81 -6.45
CA GLN A 18 35.52 -14.38 -6.63
C GLN A 18 35.94 -13.31 -5.61
N PHE A 19 34.99 -12.53 -5.07
CA PHE A 19 35.23 -11.66 -3.92
C PHE A 19 35.35 -12.41 -2.58
N GLY A 20 35.17 -13.74 -2.56
CA GLY A 20 35.27 -14.56 -1.37
C GLY A 20 34.08 -14.54 -0.44
N THR A 21 32.90 -14.22 -0.95
CA THR A 21 31.65 -14.21 -0.17
C THR A 21 30.51 -14.96 -0.88
N ASN A 22 29.61 -15.53 -0.08
CA ASN A 22 28.33 -16.11 -0.53
C ASN A 22 27.12 -15.26 -0.07
N ASN A 23 27.32 -14.04 0.38
CA ASN A 23 26.24 -13.15 0.81
C ASN A 23 25.46 -12.65 -0.41
N LEU A 24 24.62 -13.52 -0.94
CA LEU A 24 23.72 -13.28 -2.07
C LEU A 24 22.29 -13.56 -1.60
N PRO A 25 21.64 -12.61 -0.91
CA PRO A 25 20.24 -12.77 -0.55
C PRO A 25 19.40 -12.86 -1.80
N ASP A 26 18.38 -13.73 -1.81
CA ASP A 26 17.47 -13.80 -2.92
C ASP A 26 16.50 -12.61 -2.92
N CYS A 27 15.75 -12.45 -4.03
CA CYS A 27 14.86 -11.32 -4.17
C CYS A 27 13.61 -11.43 -3.29
N SER A 28 13.17 -12.63 -2.90
CA SER A 28 11.99 -12.80 -2.05
C SER A 28 12.24 -12.27 -0.64
N ASN A 29 13.42 -12.52 -0.07
CA ASN A 29 13.80 -11.96 1.23
C ASN A 29 13.82 -10.43 1.25
N MET A 30 14.21 -9.82 0.13
CA MET A 30 14.32 -8.36 0.00
C MET A 30 13.05 -7.70 -0.56
N CYS A 31 12.03 -8.47 -0.92
CA CYS A 31 10.84 -7.97 -1.61
C CYS A 31 9.55 -8.24 -0.83
N HIS A 32 9.05 -9.45 -0.84
CA HIS A 32 7.72 -9.79 -0.33
C HIS A 32 7.69 -10.81 0.80
N GLU A 33 8.81 -11.34 1.23
CA GLU A 33 8.83 -12.36 2.28
C GLU A 33 8.24 -11.82 3.60
N SER A 34 8.60 -10.60 3.99
CA SER A 34 8.04 -9.95 5.19
C SER A 34 6.52 -9.79 5.09
N SER A 35 6.02 -9.38 3.92
CA SER A 35 4.59 -9.28 3.66
C SER A 35 3.90 -10.65 3.68
N GLY A 36 4.52 -11.65 3.05
CA GLY A 36 4.01 -13.02 3.05
C GLY A 36 3.95 -13.64 4.44
N SER A 37 4.95 -13.41 5.29
CA SER A 37 4.97 -13.86 6.68
C SER A 37 3.85 -13.20 7.49
N ALA A 38 3.74 -11.88 7.43
CA ALA A 38 2.70 -11.12 8.15
C ALA A 38 1.29 -11.52 7.70
N LEU A 39 1.05 -11.68 6.40
CA LEU A 39 -0.25 -12.12 5.87
C LEU A 39 -0.56 -13.56 6.28
N SER A 40 0.43 -14.46 6.29
CA SER A 40 0.23 -15.84 6.74
C SER A 40 -0.20 -15.91 8.21
N GLU A 41 0.32 -15.04 9.05
CA GLU A 41 -0.06 -14.96 10.47
C GLU A 41 -1.44 -14.32 10.67
N THR A 42 -1.81 -13.33 9.84
CA THR A 42 -3.01 -12.53 10.05
C THR A 42 -4.23 -13.04 9.30
N ILE A 43 -4.05 -13.53 8.08
CA ILE A 43 -5.14 -14.03 7.20
C ILE A 43 -4.91 -15.46 6.72
N ALA A 44 -3.94 -16.18 7.29
CA ALA A 44 -3.58 -17.58 6.99
C ALA A 44 -3.12 -17.85 5.56
N ILE A 45 -2.84 -16.84 4.76
CA ILE A 45 -2.31 -16.98 3.40
C ILE A 45 -1.33 -15.84 3.07
N GLY A 46 -0.13 -16.18 2.61
CA GLY A 46 0.96 -15.24 2.35
C GLY A 46 0.83 -14.44 1.05
N LYS A 47 -0.38 -14.10 0.62
CA LYS A 47 -0.63 -13.34 -0.61
C LYS A 47 -1.98 -12.63 -0.57
N GLY A 48 -2.26 -11.78 -1.58
CA GLY A 48 -3.56 -11.13 -1.74
C GLY A 48 -4.71 -12.13 -1.93
N THR A 49 -5.87 -11.81 -1.37
CA THR A 49 -7.07 -12.65 -1.37
C THR A 49 -8.19 -12.12 -2.25
N VAL A 50 -8.00 -10.93 -2.84
CA VAL A 50 -9.00 -10.26 -3.68
C VAL A 50 -8.73 -10.51 -5.16
N THR A 51 -9.77 -10.42 -5.97
CA THR A 51 -9.71 -10.48 -7.43
C THR A 51 -9.71 -9.07 -8.02
N LEU A 52 -9.46 -8.95 -9.33
CA LEU A 52 -9.54 -7.65 -10.00
C LEU A 52 -10.96 -7.06 -9.97
N ALA A 53 -11.99 -7.92 -10.02
CA ALA A 53 -13.39 -7.48 -9.96
C ALA A 53 -13.76 -6.82 -8.61
N ASP A 54 -13.08 -7.19 -7.53
CA ASP A 54 -13.32 -6.60 -6.20
C ASP A 54 -12.94 -5.12 -6.15
N PHE A 55 -12.00 -4.69 -7.01
CA PHE A 55 -11.66 -3.25 -7.15
C PHE A 55 -12.85 -2.41 -7.62
N ASP A 56 -13.71 -2.97 -8.48
CA ASP A 56 -14.88 -2.26 -9.00
C ASP A 56 -15.98 -2.07 -7.94
N LEU A 57 -15.93 -2.84 -6.86
CA LEU A 57 -16.88 -2.83 -5.75
C LEU A 57 -16.34 -2.09 -4.51
N ALA A 58 -15.06 -1.74 -4.50
CA ALA A 58 -14.43 -1.10 -3.35
C ALA A 58 -14.92 0.34 -3.17
N GLU A 59 -15.26 0.71 -1.94
CA GLU A 59 -15.61 2.08 -1.56
C GLU A 59 -14.38 2.95 -1.29
N ALA A 60 -13.30 2.31 -0.80
CA ALA A 60 -12.00 2.94 -0.57
C ALA A 60 -10.85 2.00 -0.97
N ILE A 61 -9.81 2.56 -1.59
CA ILE A 61 -8.58 1.84 -1.91
C ILE A 61 -7.39 2.65 -1.41
N PHE A 62 -6.56 2.03 -0.57
CA PHE A 62 -5.28 2.58 -0.13
C PHE A 62 -4.16 2.01 -0.99
N VAL A 63 -3.43 2.89 -1.67
CA VAL A 63 -2.23 2.54 -2.46
C VAL A 63 -1.01 2.97 -1.68
N ILE A 64 -0.31 1.98 -1.07
CA ILE A 64 0.74 2.23 -0.09
C ILE A 64 2.10 1.81 -0.67
N GLY A 65 3.06 2.74 -0.74
CA GLY A 65 4.43 2.48 -1.19
C GLY A 65 4.55 2.05 -2.65
N GLN A 66 3.49 2.19 -3.43
CA GLN A 66 3.39 1.66 -4.79
C GLN A 66 3.51 2.78 -5.83
N ASN A 67 4.29 2.52 -6.89
CA ASN A 67 4.28 3.31 -8.12
C ASN A 67 3.68 2.48 -9.26
N PRO A 68 2.34 2.40 -9.37
CA PRO A 68 1.71 1.58 -10.39
C PRO A 68 2.00 2.10 -11.80
N GLY A 69 2.18 3.41 -11.99
CA GLY A 69 2.50 3.99 -13.29
C GLY A 69 3.79 3.45 -13.90
N THR A 70 4.78 3.15 -13.08
CA THR A 70 6.06 2.59 -13.51
C THR A 70 6.07 1.06 -13.50
N ASN A 71 5.54 0.44 -12.43
CA ASN A 71 5.72 -0.99 -12.19
C ASN A 71 4.52 -1.84 -12.65
N HIS A 72 3.32 -1.28 -12.61
CA HIS A 72 2.07 -1.98 -12.91
C HIS A 72 1.10 -1.08 -13.68
N PRO A 73 1.43 -0.62 -14.90
CA PRO A 73 0.67 0.43 -15.60
C PRO A 73 -0.80 0.05 -15.84
N ARG A 74 -1.12 -1.23 -15.99
CA ARG A 74 -2.51 -1.69 -16.12
C ARG A 74 -3.34 -1.50 -14.85
N MET A 75 -2.72 -1.45 -13.67
CA MET A 75 -3.40 -1.15 -12.41
C MET A 75 -4.04 0.25 -12.45
N LEU A 76 -3.42 1.22 -13.14
CA LEU A 76 -3.99 2.57 -13.25
C LEU A 76 -5.37 2.56 -13.92
N SER A 77 -5.60 1.67 -14.89
CA SER A 77 -6.93 1.53 -15.53
C SER A 77 -7.97 0.96 -14.56
N ALA A 78 -7.58 -0.01 -13.73
CA ALA A 78 -8.46 -0.55 -12.69
C ALA A 78 -8.77 0.51 -11.63
N LEU A 79 -7.79 1.26 -11.17
CA LEU A 79 -7.99 2.36 -10.21
C LEU A 79 -8.86 3.48 -10.79
N GLU A 80 -8.68 3.83 -12.08
CA GLU A 80 -9.54 4.79 -12.76
C GLU A 80 -10.99 4.30 -12.83
N GLN A 81 -11.19 3.01 -13.12
CA GLN A 81 -12.53 2.44 -13.15
C GLN A 81 -13.18 2.42 -11.75
N ALA A 82 -12.45 1.99 -10.73
CA ALA A 82 -12.93 2.05 -9.35
C ALA A 82 -13.34 3.47 -8.94
N LYS A 83 -12.51 4.46 -9.28
CA LYS A 83 -12.83 5.87 -9.04
C LYS A 83 -14.09 6.34 -9.76
N ARG A 84 -14.30 5.92 -11.01
CA ARG A 84 -15.54 6.22 -11.76
C ARG A 84 -16.79 5.60 -11.08
N ASN A 85 -16.61 4.48 -10.40
CA ASN A 85 -17.66 3.83 -9.61
C ASN A 85 -17.88 4.50 -8.25
N GLY A 86 -17.13 5.55 -7.91
CA GLY A 86 -17.27 6.32 -6.67
C GLY A 86 -16.27 5.99 -5.57
N CYS A 87 -15.34 5.04 -5.82
CA CYS A 87 -14.29 4.67 -4.88
C CYS A 87 -13.39 5.86 -4.54
N LYS A 88 -13.02 6.00 -3.28
CA LYS A 88 -12.02 6.96 -2.80
C LYS A 88 -10.64 6.34 -2.84
N LEU A 89 -9.68 7.06 -3.40
CA LEU A 89 -8.30 6.60 -3.53
C LEU A 89 -7.38 7.40 -2.61
N VAL A 90 -6.79 6.73 -1.64
CA VAL A 90 -5.78 7.29 -0.74
C VAL A 90 -4.41 6.79 -1.18
N HIS A 91 -3.52 7.71 -1.53
CA HIS A 91 -2.14 7.38 -1.90
C HIS A 91 -1.20 7.73 -0.75
N ILE A 92 -0.52 6.71 -0.21
CA ILE A 92 0.45 6.83 0.88
C ILE A 92 1.82 6.49 0.31
N ASN A 93 2.70 7.48 0.21
CA ASN A 93 4.02 7.26 -0.37
C ASN A 93 4.99 8.38 0.07
N PRO A 94 6.30 8.12 0.17
CA PRO A 94 7.28 9.18 0.42
C PRO A 94 7.36 10.23 -0.69
N LEU A 95 6.98 9.85 -1.93
CA LEU A 95 7.00 10.73 -3.10
C LEU A 95 5.64 10.73 -3.81
N PRO A 96 5.20 11.88 -4.36
CA PRO A 96 4.00 11.94 -5.18
C PRO A 96 4.29 11.31 -6.57
N GLU A 97 3.80 10.11 -6.79
CA GLU A 97 4.03 9.38 -8.03
C GLU A 97 3.14 9.91 -9.16
N ALA A 98 3.74 10.14 -10.32
CA ALA A 98 3.07 10.80 -11.46
C ALA A 98 1.77 10.10 -11.88
N GLY A 99 1.74 8.76 -11.92
CA GLY A 99 0.57 7.98 -12.30
C GLY A 99 -0.60 8.12 -11.33
N MET A 100 -0.33 8.31 -10.03
CA MET A 100 -1.36 8.55 -9.01
C MET A 100 -1.83 9.99 -9.00
N THR A 101 -0.93 10.93 -9.29
CA THR A 101 -1.26 12.35 -9.39
C THR A 101 -2.13 12.64 -10.60
N ARG A 102 -1.76 12.06 -11.76
CA ARG A 102 -2.51 12.29 -13.01
C ARG A 102 -2.29 11.15 -14.00
N PHE A 103 -3.36 10.45 -14.32
CA PHE A 103 -3.38 9.36 -15.30
C PHE A 103 -4.01 9.80 -16.59
N LYS A 104 -3.32 9.58 -17.72
CA LYS A 104 -3.86 9.70 -19.08
C LYS A 104 -4.02 8.32 -19.66
N HIS A 105 -5.25 7.88 -19.85
CA HIS A 105 -5.53 6.54 -20.36
C HIS A 105 -5.14 6.43 -21.83
N PRO A 106 -4.17 5.57 -22.19
CA PRO A 106 -3.61 5.56 -23.55
C PRO A 106 -4.57 5.02 -24.61
N GLN A 107 -5.62 4.32 -24.23
CA GLN A 107 -6.61 3.71 -25.13
C GLN A 107 -7.88 4.55 -25.30
N HIS A 108 -7.98 5.71 -24.61
CA HIS A 108 -9.11 6.61 -24.74
C HIS A 108 -8.69 7.92 -25.41
N LEU A 109 -9.30 8.26 -26.55
CA LEU A 109 -8.99 9.50 -27.30
C LEU A 109 -9.15 10.76 -26.44
N LEU A 110 -10.19 10.82 -25.61
CA LEU A 110 -10.39 11.92 -24.64
C LEU A 110 -9.34 11.93 -23.54
N GLY A 111 -8.82 10.77 -23.16
CA GLY A 111 -7.72 10.63 -22.19
C GLY A 111 -6.38 11.18 -22.74
N LEU A 112 -6.14 11.03 -24.04
CA LEU A 112 -4.93 11.54 -24.69
C LEU A 112 -4.95 13.06 -24.86
N LEU A 113 -6.10 13.63 -25.22
CA LEU A 113 -6.27 15.05 -25.52
C LEU A 113 -6.61 15.89 -24.29
N GLY A 114 -7.10 15.28 -23.23
CA GLY A 114 -7.54 15.94 -22.00
C GLY A 114 -6.43 16.15 -20.97
N SER A 115 -6.81 16.74 -19.83
CA SER A 115 -5.93 16.96 -18.68
C SER A 115 -5.56 15.68 -17.94
N GLY A 116 -6.21 14.55 -18.24
CA GLY A 116 -6.09 13.28 -17.51
C GLY A 116 -6.92 13.25 -16.23
N THR A 117 -6.98 12.08 -15.59
CA THR A 117 -7.71 11.83 -14.33
C THR A 117 -6.75 11.92 -13.15
N ALA A 118 -7.04 12.78 -12.17
CA ALA A 118 -6.37 12.72 -10.87
C ALA A 118 -6.88 11.48 -10.14
N LEU A 119 -6.04 10.47 -9.96
CA LEU A 119 -6.44 9.21 -9.32
C LEU A 119 -6.57 9.38 -7.82
N ALA A 120 -5.53 9.83 -7.14
CA ALA A 120 -5.57 10.02 -5.70
C ALA A 120 -6.55 11.16 -5.33
N ASP A 121 -7.47 10.88 -4.41
CA ASP A 121 -8.31 11.89 -3.75
C ASP A 121 -7.57 12.53 -2.57
N LEU A 122 -6.75 11.72 -1.90
CA LEU A 122 -5.89 12.15 -0.81
C LEU A 122 -4.48 11.59 -1.00
N PHE A 123 -3.47 12.42 -0.81
CA PHE A 123 -2.07 12.01 -0.78
C PHE A 123 -1.48 12.29 0.60
N LEU A 124 -0.95 11.25 1.23
CA LEU A 124 -0.25 11.33 2.50
C LEU A 124 1.25 11.06 2.27
N GLN A 125 2.06 12.09 2.45
CA GLN A 125 3.51 11.97 2.30
C GLN A 125 4.13 11.42 3.58
N VAL A 126 4.18 10.10 3.66
CA VAL A 126 4.75 9.41 4.82
C VAL A 126 6.29 9.49 4.80
N ARG A 127 6.90 9.64 5.97
CA ARG A 127 8.36 9.50 6.12
C ARG A 127 8.77 8.05 5.87
N ILE A 128 10.00 7.85 5.38
CA ILE A 128 10.60 6.52 5.29
C ILE A 128 10.53 5.86 6.67
N ASN A 129 10.04 4.62 6.71
CA ASN A 129 9.79 3.84 7.93
C ASN A 129 8.68 4.40 8.86
N GLY A 130 7.89 5.34 8.38
CA GLY A 130 6.75 5.92 9.14
C GLY A 130 5.41 5.21 8.94
N ASP A 131 5.35 4.21 8.07
CA ASP A 131 4.10 3.56 7.65
C ASP A 131 3.33 2.94 8.82
N VAL A 132 4.03 2.25 9.72
CA VAL A 132 3.41 1.62 10.91
C VAL A 132 2.74 2.67 11.80
N ALA A 133 3.41 3.80 12.03
CA ALA A 133 2.87 4.89 12.84
C ALA A 133 1.64 5.51 12.16
N LEU A 134 1.73 5.76 10.85
CA LEU A 134 0.62 6.29 10.06
C LEU A 134 -0.61 5.36 10.11
N LEU A 135 -0.42 4.05 9.86
CA LEU A 135 -1.52 3.08 9.89
C LEU A 135 -2.15 2.93 11.28
N LYS A 136 -1.34 3.00 12.34
CA LYS A 136 -1.86 3.08 13.71
C LYS A 136 -2.70 4.35 13.93
N GLY A 137 -2.25 5.48 13.40
CA GLY A 137 -2.98 6.76 13.46
C GLY A 137 -4.33 6.67 12.75
N ILE A 138 -4.37 6.17 11.53
CA ILE A 138 -5.61 5.95 10.77
C ILE A 138 -6.56 5.02 11.57
N SER A 139 -6.03 3.91 12.10
CA SER A 139 -6.81 2.98 12.91
C SER A 139 -7.38 3.64 14.17
N LYS A 140 -6.61 4.50 14.86
CA LYS A 140 -7.09 5.28 16.01
C LYS A 140 -8.23 6.23 15.61
N ALA A 141 -8.11 6.90 14.48
CA ALA A 141 -9.12 7.81 13.98
C ALA A 141 -10.42 7.05 13.64
N VAL A 142 -10.33 5.91 12.96
CA VAL A 142 -11.49 5.02 12.69
C VAL A 142 -12.14 4.55 13.98
N LEU A 143 -11.37 4.12 14.98
CA LEU A 143 -11.94 3.75 16.29
C LEU A 143 -12.67 4.91 16.96
N SER A 144 -12.10 6.12 16.88
CA SER A 144 -12.67 7.32 17.50
C SER A 144 -13.94 7.80 16.79
N SER A 145 -14.07 7.56 15.49
CA SER A 145 -15.28 7.93 14.73
C SER A 145 -16.50 7.07 15.09
N GLY A 146 -16.27 5.89 15.70
CA GLY A 146 -17.33 4.93 16.02
C GLY A 146 -17.91 4.19 14.80
N ALA A 147 -17.39 4.42 13.59
CA ALA A 147 -17.84 3.79 12.35
C ALA A 147 -17.24 2.38 12.19
N LEU A 148 -17.55 1.49 13.13
CA LEU A 148 -17.06 0.11 13.14
C LEU A 148 -18.18 -0.85 12.75
N ASP A 149 -17.88 -1.73 11.80
CA ASP A 149 -18.73 -2.89 11.52
C ASP A 149 -18.53 -3.96 12.59
N ARG A 150 -19.30 -3.82 13.69
CA ARG A 150 -19.23 -4.75 14.82
C ARG A 150 -19.62 -6.16 14.45
N ASP A 151 -20.62 -6.32 13.59
CA ASP A 151 -21.07 -7.64 13.13
C ASP A 151 -19.97 -8.37 12.35
N PHE A 152 -19.25 -7.67 11.50
CA PHE A 152 -18.11 -8.22 10.78
C PHE A 152 -16.96 -8.57 11.74
N ILE A 153 -16.60 -7.65 12.64
CA ILE A 153 -15.51 -7.83 13.59
C ILE A 153 -15.77 -9.08 14.46
N ASP A 154 -16.96 -9.19 15.02
CA ASP A 154 -17.29 -10.28 15.96
C ASP A 154 -17.40 -11.65 15.26
N ARG A 155 -17.78 -11.69 13.98
CA ARG A 155 -17.97 -12.94 13.25
C ARG A 155 -16.70 -13.43 12.54
N TYR A 156 -15.86 -12.51 12.06
CA TYR A 156 -14.81 -12.84 11.09
C TYR A 156 -13.40 -12.47 11.55
N THR A 157 -13.25 -11.85 12.73
CA THR A 157 -11.93 -11.47 13.24
C THR A 157 -11.67 -12.03 14.64
N ILE A 158 -10.39 -12.10 14.99
CA ILE A 158 -9.93 -12.43 16.35
C ILE A 158 -8.95 -11.36 16.83
N GLY A 159 -8.83 -11.19 18.15
CA GLY A 159 -7.83 -10.30 18.72
C GLY A 159 -8.19 -8.81 18.71
N PHE A 160 -9.44 -8.44 18.41
CA PHE A 160 -9.85 -7.04 18.31
C PHE A 160 -9.59 -6.27 19.62
N ALA A 161 -9.86 -6.87 20.80
CA ALA A 161 -9.63 -6.21 22.07
C ALA A 161 -8.15 -5.90 22.32
N GLN A 162 -7.26 -6.84 21.97
CA GLN A 162 -5.81 -6.64 22.07
C GLN A 162 -5.32 -5.56 21.09
N PHE A 163 -5.88 -5.54 19.87
CA PHE A 163 -5.59 -4.52 18.88
C PHE A 163 -5.97 -3.12 19.39
N VAL A 164 -7.18 -2.96 19.93
CA VAL A 164 -7.62 -1.69 20.54
C VAL A 164 -6.72 -1.27 21.70
N SER A 165 -6.35 -2.22 22.59
CA SER A 165 -5.42 -1.94 23.69
C SER A 165 -4.08 -1.41 23.16
N SER A 166 -3.52 -2.05 22.15
CA SER A 166 -2.23 -1.64 21.56
C SER A 166 -2.29 -0.26 20.90
N LEU A 167 -3.43 0.11 20.34
CA LEU A 167 -3.62 1.45 19.77
C LEU A 167 -3.75 2.53 20.85
N ASN A 168 -4.32 2.21 22.00
CA ASN A 168 -4.46 3.15 23.12
C ASN A 168 -3.12 3.52 23.75
N GLU A 169 -2.12 2.65 23.64
CA GLU A 169 -0.75 2.90 24.13
C GLU A 169 0.03 3.90 23.26
N VAL A 170 -0.42 4.13 22.02
CA VAL A 170 0.26 5.01 21.07
C VAL A 170 -0.30 6.44 21.19
N SER A 171 0.57 7.40 21.44
CA SER A 171 0.18 8.82 21.49
C SER A 171 0.04 9.42 20.10
N TRP A 172 -0.81 10.44 19.95
CA TRP A 172 -0.90 11.19 18.69
C TRP A 172 0.40 11.94 18.36
N SER A 173 1.13 12.40 19.38
CA SER A 173 2.44 13.04 19.15
C SER A 173 3.43 12.08 18.50
N ASP A 174 3.50 10.84 18.97
CA ASP A 174 4.39 9.82 18.39
C ASP A 174 3.98 9.45 16.96
N VAL A 175 2.67 9.33 16.71
CA VAL A 175 2.15 9.07 15.37
C VAL A 175 2.58 10.17 14.39
N VAL A 176 2.37 11.43 14.74
CA VAL A 176 2.71 12.58 13.89
C VAL A 176 4.23 12.69 13.69
N GLU A 177 5.01 12.54 14.76
CA GLU A 177 6.47 12.62 14.71
C GLU A 177 7.06 11.52 13.81
N GLN A 178 6.64 10.28 14.00
CA GLN A 178 7.18 9.13 13.27
C GLN A 178 6.70 9.09 11.82
N SER A 179 5.41 9.33 11.58
CA SER A 179 4.86 9.31 10.22
C SER A 179 5.21 10.53 9.39
N GLY A 180 5.41 11.67 10.03
CA GLY A 180 5.59 12.96 9.37
C GLY A 180 4.31 13.55 8.77
N VAL A 181 3.15 12.95 9.07
CA VAL A 181 1.82 13.36 8.60
C VAL A 181 1.06 13.98 9.76
N SER A 182 0.38 15.10 9.52
CA SER A 182 -0.39 15.77 10.57
C SER A 182 -1.61 14.94 11.00
N GLN A 183 -2.05 15.11 12.24
CA GLN A 183 -3.23 14.42 12.76
C GLN A 183 -4.47 14.69 11.89
N THR A 184 -4.68 15.92 11.44
CA THR A 184 -5.81 16.30 10.58
C THR A 184 -5.81 15.56 9.25
N GLU A 185 -4.63 15.40 8.63
CA GLU A 185 -4.51 14.62 7.38
C GLU A 185 -4.78 13.13 7.61
N ILE A 186 -4.32 12.60 8.75
CA ILE A 186 -4.59 11.20 9.14
C ILE A 186 -6.08 10.96 9.38
N GLU A 187 -6.73 11.87 10.09
CA GLU A 187 -8.18 11.83 10.33
C GLU A 187 -9.00 11.96 9.04
N SER A 188 -8.47 12.69 8.04
CA SER A 188 -9.10 12.79 6.71
C SER A 188 -9.02 11.50 5.90
N ALA A 189 -8.09 10.61 6.23
CA ALA A 189 -7.93 9.31 5.57
C ALA A 189 -8.76 8.21 6.24
N ALA A 190 -9.25 8.46 7.45
CA ALA A 190 -10.05 7.55 8.27
C ALA A 190 -11.55 7.70 7.99
#